data_1cb7783c9df463cf7e20dcfcbc586fc8
#
_entry.id   1cb7783c9df463cf7e20dcfcbc586fc8
#
_cell.length_a   1.000
_cell.length_b   1.000
_cell.length_c   1.000
_cell.angle_alpha   90.00
_cell.angle_beta   90.00
_cell.angle_gamma   90.00
#
_symmetry.space_group_name_H-M   'P 1'
#
loop_
_entity.id
_entity.type
_entity.pdbx_description
1 polymer ?
#
loop_
_entity_poly.entity_id
_entity_poly.type
_entity_poly.pdbx_seq_one_letter_code
_entity_poly.pdbx_strand_id
1 'polypeptide(L)'
;QLPDIYREYLGEDMSEAEVREKLEHQKKLKGRLGEVNLTAIQEHEALKERYTFITTQRQDLLDSIASLHEAIRKINKTCLERFMQTFQQVDEKLKTVFPILFNGGTANLKLVDDVKPLESGVLVEVQPPGKKLSHMALLSGGEKALVAMALIFAIYLIKPSPFLLLDEVDAPLDEANIDRFNDLLREIRKYSQIILVTHNRR
;
A
#
# COMPACT_ATOMS: atom_id res chain seq x y z
N GLN A 1 37.64 61.85 11.44
CA GLN A 1 36.76 61.19 12.49
C GLN A 1 36.71 62.07 13.77
N LEU A 2 37.79 62.59 14.30
CA LEU A 2 37.79 63.47 15.45
C LEU A 2 37.06 64.82 15.21
N PRO A 3 37.20 65.44 14.03
CA PRO A 3 36.52 66.69 13.73
C PRO A 3 34.99 66.57 13.62
N ASP A 4 34.49 65.39 13.14
CA ASP A 4 33.06 65.19 12.95
C ASP A 4 32.37 64.94 14.29
N ILE A 5 33.00 64.14 15.16
CA ILE A 5 32.52 63.88 16.53
C ILE A 5 32.53 65.21 17.33
N TYR A 6 33.56 66.03 17.15
CA TYR A 6 33.65 67.32 17.84
C TYR A 6 32.54 68.33 17.41
N ARG A 7 32.13 68.30 16.13
CA ARG A 7 31.04 69.12 15.64
C ARG A 7 29.68 68.73 16.16
N GLU A 8 29.44 67.41 16.32
CA GLU A 8 28.21 66.89 16.84
C GLU A 8 27.95 67.28 18.30
N TYR A 9 29.02 67.40 19.10
CA TYR A 9 28.92 67.80 20.52
C TYR A 9 29.08 69.30 20.79
N LEU A 10 29.39 70.13 19.78
CA LEU A 10 29.56 71.56 19.92
C LEU A 10 28.26 72.37 20.23
N GLY A 11 27.08 71.67 20.18
CA GLY A 11 25.78 72.29 20.48
C GLY A 11 25.18 71.93 21.83
N GLU A 12 25.85 71.10 22.65
CA GLU A 12 25.38 70.82 23.98
C GLU A 12 26.10 71.68 25.02
N ASP A 13 25.37 72.66 25.63
CA ASP A 13 25.79 73.37 26.80
C ASP A 13 25.86 72.47 28.04
N MET A 14 26.81 71.53 28.04
CA MET A 14 27.06 70.64 29.19
C MET A 14 28.23 71.18 30.02
N SER A 15 28.03 71.27 31.31
CA SER A 15 29.11 71.57 32.25
C SER A 15 30.15 70.44 32.26
N GLU A 16 31.41 70.75 32.51
CA GLU A 16 32.50 69.70 32.63
C GLU A 16 32.16 68.67 33.66
N ALA A 17 31.45 68.96 34.71
CA ALA A 17 30.98 68.05 35.74
C ALA A 17 29.99 67.00 35.18
N GLU A 18 29.03 67.45 34.38
CA GLU A 18 28.02 66.58 33.76
C GLU A 18 28.65 65.61 32.73
N VAL A 19 29.63 66.14 31.97
CA VAL A 19 30.34 65.28 31.01
C VAL A 19 31.15 64.18 31.74
N ARG A 20 31.78 64.54 32.85
CA ARG A 20 32.55 63.58 33.68
C ARG A 20 31.61 62.53 34.29
N GLU A 21 30.47 62.91 34.78
CA GLU A 21 29.50 61.99 35.37
C GLU A 21 28.96 61.04 34.32
N LYS A 22 28.58 61.54 33.13
CA LYS A 22 28.17 60.72 32.00
C LYS A 22 29.26 59.73 31.58
N LEU A 23 30.53 60.18 31.50
CA LEU A 23 31.62 59.33 31.13
C LEU A 23 31.86 58.20 32.16
N GLU A 24 31.80 58.52 33.45
CA GLU A 24 31.94 57.49 34.49
C GLU A 24 30.77 56.52 34.49
N HIS A 25 29.57 56.99 34.25
CA HIS A 25 28.39 56.13 34.08
C HIS A 25 28.54 55.20 32.87
N GLN A 26 28.99 55.70 31.74
CA GLN A 26 29.24 54.89 30.53
C GLN A 26 30.37 53.89 30.73
N LYS A 27 31.44 54.25 31.41
CA LYS A 27 32.52 53.34 31.79
C LYS A 27 32.05 52.19 32.70
N LYS A 28 31.18 52.51 33.67
CA LYS A 28 30.58 51.48 34.53
C LYS A 28 29.65 50.56 33.78
N LEU A 29 28.86 51.08 32.84
CA LEU A 29 28.02 50.28 31.94
C LEU A 29 28.86 49.34 31.05
N LYS A 30 29.91 49.89 30.42
CA LYS A 30 30.88 49.11 29.63
C LYS A 30 31.56 47.99 30.47
N GLY A 31 31.97 48.31 31.72
CA GLY A 31 32.57 47.35 32.62
C GLY A 31 31.60 46.20 33.03
N ARG A 32 30.29 46.49 33.10
CA ARG A 32 29.27 45.47 33.40
C ARG A 32 28.97 44.56 32.21
N LEU A 33 29.14 45.03 30.98
CA LEU A 33 28.95 44.21 29.78
C LEU A 33 30.05 43.16 29.57
N GLY A 34 31.22 43.34 30.22
CA GLY A 34 32.34 42.38 30.08
C GLY A 34 32.93 42.35 28.65
N GLU A 35 33.57 41.24 28.32
CA GLU A 35 34.06 41.03 26.96
C GLU A 35 32.89 40.70 26.05
N VAL A 36 32.59 41.60 25.13
CA VAL A 36 31.49 41.40 24.15
C VAL A 36 32.07 40.65 22.96
N ASN A 37 31.46 39.46 22.67
CA ASN A 37 31.78 38.74 21.46
C ASN A 37 31.27 39.49 20.23
N LEU A 38 32.14 40.15 19.48
CA LEU A 38 31.80 40.92 18.29
C LEU A 38 31.32 40.04 17.12
N THR A 39 31.62 38.73 17.14
CA THR A 39 31.18 37.78 16.12
C THR A 39 29.83 37.18 16.44
N ALA A 40 29.30 37.37 17.66
CA ALA A 40 28.02 36.78 18.11
C ALA A 40 26.83 37.14 17.20
N ILE A 41 26.81 38.34 16.62
CA ILE A 41 25.76 38.77 15.72
C ILE A 41 25.79 37.96 14.44
N GLN A 42 26.98 37.79 13.84
CA GLN A 42 27.16 37.01 12.61
C GLN A 42 26.90 35.53 12.83
N GLU A 43 27.36 34.98 13.95
CA GLU A 43 27.09 33.59 14.35
C GLU A 43 25.59 33.35 14.58
N HIS A 44 24.91 34.30 15.22
CA HIS A 44 23.45 34.23 15.43
C HIS A 44 22.68 34.26 14.11
N GLU A 45 23.06 35.13 13.16
CA GLU A 45 22.41 35.19 11.83
C GLU A 45 22.60 33.86 11.07
N ALA A 46 23.82 33.34 11.03
CA ALA A 46 24.12 32.08 10.38
C ALA A 46 23.36 30.90 11.01
N LEU A 47 23.29 30.87 12.35
CA LEU A 47 22.53 29.86 13.07
C LEU A 47 21.02 30.00 12.83
N LYS A 48 20.50 31.22 12.74
CA LYS A 48 19.09 31.50 12.44
C LYS A 48 18.71 31.06 11.04
N GLU A 49 19.56 31.32 10.05
CA GLU A 49 19.35 30.86 8.66
C GLU A 49 19.33 29.32 8.61
N ARG A 50 20.31 28.68 9.25
CA ARG A 50 20.38 27.23 9.32
C ARG A 50 19.18 26.62 10.03
N TYR A 51 18.74 27.20 11.13
CA TYR A 51 17.56 26.79 11.87
C TYR A 51 16.29 26.89 11.01
N THR A 52 16.12 28.04 10.33
CA THR A 52 14.98 28.25 9.43
C THR A 52 14.97 27.23 8.29
N PHE A 53 16.14 27.02 7.65
CA PHE A 53 16.27 26.00 6.60
C PHE A 53 15.88 24.62 7.09
N ILE A 54 16.46 24.15 8.21
CA ILE A 54 16.16 22.84 8.77
C ILE A 54 14.68 22.71 9.16
N THR A 55 14.10 23.76 9.73
CA THR A 55 12.68 23.74 10.13
C THR A 55 11.76 23.66 8.93
N THR A 56 12.07 24.39 7.86
CA THR A 56 11.31 24.31 6.59
C THR A 56 11.41 22.93 5.97
N GLN A 57 12.62 22.38 5.85
CA GLN A 57 12.83 21.03 5.32
C GLN A 57 12.11 19.95 6.14
N ARG A 58 12.14 20.10 7.47
CA ARG A 58 11.40 19.20 8.36
C ARG A 58 9.89 19.28 8.10
N GLN A 59 9.35 20.48 7.92
CA GLN A 59 7.92 20.64 7.64
C GLN A 59 7.54 20.01 6.30
N ASP A 60 8.32 20.27 5.24
CA ASP A 60 8.11 19.69 3.92
C ASP A 60 8.11 18.16 3.94
N LEU A 61 9.01 17.58 4.73
CA LEU A 61 9.05 16.11 4.92
C LEU A 61 7.81 15.59 5.65
N LEU A 62 7.34 16.27 6.69
CA LEU A 62 6.14 15.88 7.42
C LEU A 62 4.89 15.96 6.52
N ASP A 63 4.77 17.00 5.71
CA ASP A 63 3.68 17.17 4.77
C ASP A 63 3.72 16.11 3.66
N SER A 64 4.93 15.76 3.19
CA SER A 64 5.13 14.67 2.24
C SER A 64 4.72 13.31 2.82
N ILE A 65 5.10 13.02 4.07
CA ILE A 65 4.69 11.79 4.78
C ILE A 65 3.17 11.75 4.94
N ALA A 66 2.54 12.86 5.32
CA ALA A 66 1.09 12.92 5.46
C ALA A 66 0.38 12.64 4.13
N SER A 67 0.86 13.24 3.03
CA SER A 67 0.35 13.01 1.68
C SER A 67 0.50 11.56 1.23
N LEU A 68 1.65 10.94 1.51
CA LEU A 68 1.88 9.52 1.21
C LEU A 68 0.93 8.61 2.00
N HIS A 69 0.72 8.88 3.28
CA HIS A 69 -0.24 8.11 4.08
C HIS A 69 -1.67 8.23 3.56
N GLU A 70 -2.07 9.41 3.10
CA GLU A 70 -3.39 9.59 2.48
C GLU A 70 -3.51 8.81 1.17
N ALA A 71 -2.49 8.86 0.32
CA ALA A 71 -2.44 8.09 -0.92
C ALA A 71 -2.54 6.57 -0.66
N ILE A 72 -1.78 6.05 0.31
CA ILE A 72 -1.83 4.64 0.73
C ILE A 72 -3.23 4.26 1.20
N ARG A 73 -3.89 5.09 2.02
CA ARG A 73 -5.26 4.81 2.47
C ARG A 73 -6.24 4.74 1.31
N LYS A 74 -6.16 5.65 0.34
CA LYS A 74 -7.00 5.65 -0.86
C LYS A 74 -6.78 4.39 -1.70
N ILE A 75 -5.52 4.01 -1.91
CA ILE A 75 -5.16 2.80 -2.65
C ILE A 75 -5.71 1.56 -1.93
N ASN A 76 -5.45 1.42 -0.64
CA ASN A 76 -5.93 0.28 0.15
C ASN A 76 -7.45 0.16 0.13
N LYS A 77 -8.18 1.28 0.23
CA LYS A 77 -9.64 1.28 0.12
C LYS A 77 -10.10 0.76 -1.24
N THR A 78 -9.54 1.29 -2.33
CA THR A 78 -9.89 0.87 -3.69
C THR A 78 -9.50 -0.60 -3.95
N CYS A 79 -8.34 -1.03 -3.45
CA CYS A 79 -7.92 -2.43 -3.54
C CYS A 79 -8.88 -3.35 -2.79
N LEU A 80 -9.29 -2.97 -1.57
CA LEU A 80 -10.23 -3.75 -0.77
C LEU A 80 -11.60 -3.89 -1.48
N GLU A 81 -12.14 -2.80 -2.00
CA GLU A 81 -13.41 -2.82 -2.73
C GLU A 81 -13.34 -3.74 -3.95
N ARG A 82 -12.30 -3.62 -4.77
CA ARG A 82 -12.09 -4.46 -5.95
C ARG A 82 -11.83 -5.93 -5.59
N PHE A 83 -11.04 -6.17 -4.56
CA PHE A 83 -10.77 -7.52 -4.08
C PHE A 83 -12.06 -8.21 -3.62
N MET A 84 -12.85 -7.58 -2.77
CA MET A 84 -14.10 -8.15 -2.27
C MET A 84 -15.11 -8.39 -3.39
N GLN A 85 -15.23 -7.47 -4.34
CA GLN A 85 -16.07 -7.66 -5.51
C GLN A 85 -15.63 -8.86 -6.35
N THR A 86 -14.34 -8.99 -6.63
CA THR A 86 -13.79 -10.11 -7.40
C THR A 86 -13.92 -11.42 -6.62
N PHE A 87 -13.63 -11.41 -5.33
CA PHE A 87 -13.78 -12.57 -4.45
C PHE A 87 -15.21 -13.12 -4.49
N GLN A 88 -16.20 -12.25 -4.36
CA GLN A 88 -17.60 -12.64 -4.44
C GLN A 88 -17.96 -13.21 -5.82
N GLN A 89 -17.50 -12.58 -6.90
CA GLN A 89 -17.73 -13.09 -8.26
C GLN A 89 -17.10 -14.47 -8.48
N VAL A 90 -15.88 -14.70 -7.96
CA VAL A 90 -15.22 -16.01 -8.04
C VAL A 90 -16.01 -17.05 -7.25
N ASP A 91 -16.46 -16.73 -6.04
CA ASP A 91 -17.25 -17.61 -5.20
C ASP A 91 -18.57 -18.02 -5.88
N GLU A 92 -19.29 -17.07 -6.48
CA GLU A 92 -20.51 -17.33 -7.23
C GLU A 92 -20.26 -18.23 -8.46
N LYS A 93 -19.18 -17.97 -9.21
CA LYS A 93 -18.81 -18.80 -10.36
C LYS A 93 -18.35 -20.18 -9.93
N LEU A 94 -17.63 -20.30 -8.83
CA LEU A 94 -17.20 -21.58 -8.25
C LEU A 94 -18.41 -22.44 -7.87
N LYS A 95 -19.45 -21.86 -7.27
CA LYS A 95 -20.72 -22.54 -6.97
C LYS A 95 -21.44 -23.07 -8.21
N THR A 96 -21.19 -22.46 -9.37
CA THR A 96 -21.77 -22.92 -10.65
C THR A 96 -20.91 -23.99 -11.32
N VAL A 97 -19.59 -23.83 -11.32
CA VAL A 97 -18.63 -24.71 -12.01
C VAL A 97 -18.42 -26.03 -11.24
N PHE A 98 -18.34 -25.95 -9.92
CA PHE A 98 -18.03 -27.11 -9.08
C PHE A 98 -19.04 -28.27 -9.26
N PRO A 99 -20.36 -28.03 -9.24
CA PRO A 99 -21.34 -29.10 -9.46
C PRO A 99 -21.23 -29.77 -10.84
N ILE A 100 -20.79 -29.06 -11.86
CA ILE A 100 -20.58 -29.63 -13.21
C ILE A 100 -19.45 -30.68 -13.16
N LEU A 101 -18.31 -30.31 -12.54
CA LEU A 101 -17.14 -31.18 -12.46
C LEU A 101 -17.32 -32.36 -11.47
N PHE A 102 -18.09 -32.17 -10.40
CA PHE A 102 -18.29 -33.20 -9.37
C PHE A 102 -19.59 -33.95 -9.47
N ASN A 103 -20.43 -33.65 -10.47
CA ASN A 103 -21.81 -34.16 -10.60
C ASN A 103 -22.64 -33.91 -9.32
N GLY A 104 -22.58 -32.67 -8.84
CA GLY A 104 -23.25 -32.21 -7.63
C GLY A 104 -22.24 -31.73 -6.56
N GLY A 105 -22.74 -31.61 -5.34
CA GLY A 105 -21.95 -31.03 -4.24
C GLY A 105 -21.89 -29.52 -4.24
N THR A 106 -21.10 -28.96 -3.34
CA THR A 106 -20.95 -27.51 -3.17
C THR A 106 -19.48 -27.13 -2.93
N ALA A 107 -19.13 -25.92 -3.34
CA ALA A 107 -17.86 -25.31 -3.03
C ALA A 107 -18.05 -23.85 -2.70
N ASN A 108 -17.27 -23.34 -1.75
CA ASN A 108 -17.28 -21.94 -1.34
C ASN A 108 -15.85 -21.46 -1.12
N LEU A 109 -15.65 -20.15 -1.33
CA LEU A 109 -14.46 -19.46 -0.87
C LEU A 109 -14.73 -18.83 0.49
N LYS A 110 -13.71 -18.85 1.35
CA LYS A 110 -13.76 -18.22 2.67
C LYS A 110 -12.45 -17.50 2.96
N LEU A 111 -12.53 -16.34 3.55
CA LEU A 111 -11.37 -15.65 4.08
C LEU A 111 -10.98 -16.27 5.43
N VAL A 112 -9.69 -16.41 5.69
CA VAL A 112 -9.17 -16.88 6.99
C VAL A 112 -9.32 -15.77 8.04
N ASP A 113 -9.14 -14.51 7.63
CA ASP A 113 -9.27 -13.32 8.46
C ASP A 113 -10.15 -12.29 7.76
N ASP A 114 -11.35 -12.10 8.27
CA ASP A 114 -12.32 -11.12 7.76
C ASP A 114 -11.98 -9.67 8.17
N VAL A 115 -11.13 -9.49 9.20
CA VAL A 115 -10.75 -8.16 9.68
C VAL A 115 -9.72 -7.51 8.74
N LYS A 116 -8.83 -8.32 8.16
CA LYS A 116 -7.81 -7.87 7.22
C LYS A 116 -7.86 -8.63 5.90
N PRO A 117 -8.88 -8.41 5.07
CA PRO A 117 -9.09 -9.22 3.87
C PRO A 117 -7.95 -9.18 2.86
N LEU A 118 -7.24 -8.05 2.73
CA LEU A 118 -6.11 -7.91 1.80
C LEU A 118 -4.85 -8.67 2.22
N GLU A 119 -4.73 -8.98 3.51
CA GLU A 119 -3.61 -9.75 4.08
C GLU A 119 -4.02 -11.20 4.39
N SER A 120 -5.32 -11.50 4.25
CA SER A 120 -5.91 -12.81 4.58
C SER A 120 -5.54 -13.88 3.56
N GLY A 121 -5.42 -15.12 4.03
CA GLY A 121 -5.46 -16.29 3.17
C GLY A 121 -6.88 -16.56 2.67
N VAL A 122 -6.98 -17.26 1.51
CA VAL A 122 -8.25 -17.73 0.96
C VAL A 122 -8.32 -19.26 1.16
N LEU A 123 -9.38 -19.72 1.79
CA LEU A 123 -9.70 -21.12 1.99
C LEU A 123 -10.75 -21.55 0.95
N VAL A 124 -10.53 -22.72 0.35
CA VAL A 124 -11.51 -23.38 -0.51
C VAL A 124 -12.17 -24.49 0.32
N GLU A 125 -13.41 -24.27 0.70
CA GLU A 125 -14.26 -25.27 1.37
C GLU A 125 -15.06 -26.02 0.31
N VAL A 126 -15.01 -27.33 0.34
CA VAL A 126 -15.70 -28.19 -0.66
C VAL A 126 -16.45 -29.31 0.01
N GLN A 127 -17.59 -29.65 -0.58
CA GLN A 127 -18.39 -30.79 -0.21
C GLN A 127 -18.76 -31.59 -1.45
N PRO A 128 -17.91 -32.54 -1.87
CA PRO A 128 -18.26 -33.46 -2.94
C PRO A 128 -19.52 -34.28 -2.60
N PRO A 129 -20.26 -34.79 -3.61
CA PRO A 129 -21.45 -35.62 -3.38
C PRO A 129 -21.15 -36.83 -2.46
N GLY A 130 -22.00 -37.02 -1.46
CA GLY A 130 -21.86 -38.10 -0.49
C GLY A 130 -20.77 -37.93 0.56
N LYS A 131 -20.04 -36.84 0.55
CA LYS A 131 -19.00 -36.51 1.54
C LYS A 131 -19.40 -35.35 2.45
N LYS A 132 -18.76 -35.28 3.63
CA LYS A 132 -18.93 -34.12 4.52
C LYS A 132 -18.11 -32.94 4.00
N LEU A 133 -18.50 -31.73 4.41
CA LEU A 133 -17.72 -30.52 4.16
C LEU A 133 -16.29 -30.72 4.63
N SER A 134 -15.35 -30.45 3.76
CA SER A 134 -13.91 -30.61 4.03
C SER A 134 -13.10 -29.51 3.35
N HIS A 135 -11.88 -29.32 3.84
CA HIS A 135 -10.90 -28.47 3.17
C HIS A 135 -10.20 -29.24 2.05
N MET A 136 -9.76 -28.54 1.03
CA MET A 136 -9.05 -29.10 -0.11
C MET A 136 -7.88 -30.04 0.28
N ALA A 137 -7.23 -29.79 1.44
CA ALA A 137 -6.12 -30.61 1.93
C ALA A 137 -6.48 -32.09 2.19
N LEU A 138 -7.75 -32.38 2.51
CA LEU A 138 -8.25 -33.70 2.89
C LEU A 138 -8.77 -34.53 1.71
N LEU A 139 -8.73 -34.03 0.49
CA LEU A 139 -9.19 -34.69 -0.71
C LEU A 139 -8.14 -35.60 -1.31
N SER A 140 -8.58 -36.55 -2.14
CA SER A 140 -7.67 -37.37 -2.97
C SER A 140 -6.95 -36.56 -4.02
N GLY A 141 -5.88 -37.07 -4.61
CA GLY A 141 -5.09 -36.35 -5.62
C GLY A 141 -5.92 -35.89 -6.82
N GLY A 142 -6.75 -36.79 -7.39
CA GLY A 142 -7.65 -36.45 -8.50
C GLY A 142 -8.73 -35.43 -8.12
N GLU A 143 -9.32 -35.56 -6.92
CA GLU A 143 -10.29 -34.58 -6.43
C GLU A 143 -9.66 -33.20 -6.22
N LYS A 144 -8.41 -33.15 -5.71
CA LYS A 144 -7.65 -31.87 -5.62
C LYS A 144 -7.46 -31.23 -6.99
N ALA A 145 -7.12 -32.02 -8.00
CA ALA A 145 -6.96 -31.55 -9.37
C ALA A 145 -8.27 -30.95 -9.91
N LEU A 146 -9.40 -31.64 -9.69
CA LEU A 146 -10.73 -31.17 -10.10
C LEU A 146 -11.13 -29.87 -9.38
N VAL A 147 -10.86 -29.74 -8.07
CA VAL A 147 -11.12 -28.50 -7.32
C VAL A 147 -10.27 -27.35 -7.84
N ALA A 148 -9.00 -27.62 -8.12
CA ALA A 148 -8.11 -26.60 -8.71
C ALA A 148 -8.61 -26.15 -10.08
N MET A 149 -9.04 -27.08 -10.92
CA MET A 149 -9.66 -26.76 -12.22
C MET A 149 -10.95 -25.95 -12.05
N ALA A 150 -11.83 -26.37 -11.12
CA ALA A 150 -13.07 -25.63 -10.85
C ALA A 150 -12.78 -24.17 -10.47
N LEU A 151 -11.78 -23.94 -9.64
CA LEU A 151 -11.37 -22.60 -9.24
C LEU A 151 -10.78 -21.81 -10.42
N ILE A 152 -9.90 -22.40 -11.20
CA ILE A 152 -9.29 -21.75 -12.39
C ILE A 152 -10.39 -21.35 -13.38
N PHE A 153 -11.32 -22.24 -13.67
CA PHE A 153 -12.42 -21.94 -14.60
C PHE A 153 -13.44 -20.96 -14.01
N ALA A 154 -13.65 -20.97 -12.71
CA ALA A 154 -14.48 -19.96 -12.05
C ALA A 154 -13.87 -18.56 -12.22
N ILE A 155 -12.57 -18.42 -12.02
CA ILE A 155 -11.83 -17.17 -12.27
C ILE A 155 -11.89 -16.79 -13.75
N TYR A 156 -11.65 -17.73 -14.65
CA TYR A 156 -11.69 -17.51 -16.09
C TYR A 156 -13.04 -16.98 -16.58
N LEU A 157 -14.15 -17.53 -16.07
CA LEU A 157 -15.51 -17.16 -16.46
C LEU A 157 -15.97 -15.78 -15.98
N ILE A 158 -15.20 -15.11 -15.13
CA ILE A 158 -15.46 -13.70 -14.76
C ILE A 158 -15.15 -12.79 -15.95
N LYS A 159 -14.02 -13.07 -16.63
CA LYS A 159 -13.60 -12.31 -17.81
C LYS A 159 -13.03 -13.26 -18.86
N PRO A 160 -13.87 -13.94 -19.63
CA PRO A 160 -13.43 -14.88 -20.64
C PRO A 160 -12.54 -14.24 -21.69
N SER A 161 -11.46 -14.94 -22.04
CA SER A 161 -10.61 -14.55 -23.17
C SER A 161 -11.24 -15.07 -24.49
N PRO A 162 -10.99 -14.45 -25.64
CA PRO A 162 -11.45 -14.96 -26.93
C PRO A 162 -10.95 -16.38 -27.25
N PHE A 163 -9.81 -16.78 -26.73
CA PHE A 163 -9.25 -18.12 -26.86
C PHE A 163 -8.64 -18.62 -25.57
N LEU A 164 -8.63 -19.93 -25.36
CA LEU A 164 -8.11 -20.65 -24.21
C LEU A 164 -7.24 -21.78 -24.70
N LEU A 165 -5.98 -21.80 -24.29
CA LEU A 165 -5.04 -22.90 -24.55
C LEU A 165 -4.88 -23.73 -23.29
N LEU A 166 -5.16 -25.02 -23.37
CA LEU A 166 -5.05 -25.99 -22.29
C LEU A 166 -4.05 -27.09 -22.73
N ASP A 167 -2.99 -27.27 -21.95
CA ASP A 167 -1.94 -28.23 -22.23
C ASP A 167 -1.88 -29.28 -21.12
N GLU A 168 -2.21 -30.53 -21.45
CA GLU A 168 -2.20 -31.71 -20.56
C GLU A 168 -2.95 -31.53 -19.21
N VAL A 169 -3.95 -30.67 -19.15
CA VAL A 169 -4.67 -30.38 -17.90
C VAL A 169 -5.53 -31.56 -17.44
N ASP A 170 -5.83 -32.48 -18.33
CA ASP A 170 -6.60 -33.71 -18.09
C ASP A 170 -5.73 -34.90 -17.61
N ALA A 171 -4.41 -34.77 -17.61
CA ALA A 171 -3.50 -35.86 -17.21
C ALA A 171 -3.77 -36.43 -15.81
N PRO A 172 -4.15 -35.68 -14.76
CA PRO A 172 -4.44 -36.21 -13.44
C PRO A 172 -5.88 -36.79 -13.30
N LEU A 173 -6.70 -36.76 -14.36
CA LEU A 173 -8.09 -37.18 -14.31
C LEU A 173 -8.28 -38.64 -14.67
N ASP A 174 -9.19 -39.29 -13.96
CA ASP A 174 -9.72 -40.60 -14.36
C ASP A 174 -10.77 -40.48 -15.48
N GLU A 175 -11.17 -41.59 -16.08
CA GLU A 175 -12.11 -41.60 -17.21
C GLU A 175 -13.44 -40.90 -16.89
N ALA A 176 -13.99 -41.09 -15.71
CA ALA A 176 -15.24 -40.48 -15.28
C ALA A 176 -15.15 -38.95 -15.13
N ASN A 177 -13.98 -38.48 -14.69
CA ASN A 177 -13.70 -37.08 -14.51
C ASN A 177 -13.37 -36.39 -15.84
N ILE A 178 -12.83 -37.11 -16.83
CA ILE A 178 -12.61 -36.58 -18.19
C ILE A 178 -13.94 -36.23 -18.86
N ASP A 179 -14.94 -37.08 -18.74
CA ASP A 179 -16.26 -36.79 -19.34
C ASP A 179 -16.88 -35.49 -18.74
N ARG A 180 -16.74 -35.31 -17.43
CA ARG A 180 -17.21 -34.11 -16.73
C ARG A 180 -16.41 -32.84 -17.13
N PHE A 181 -15.11 -33.01 -17.31
CA PHE A 181 -14.24 -31.96 -17.82
C PHE A 181 -14.65 -31.56 -19.24
N ASN A 182 -14.96 -32.51 -20.10
CA ASN A 182 -15.46 -32.26 -21.46
C ASN A 182 -16.81 -31.52 -21.42
N ASP A 183 -17.70 -31.82 -20.49
CA ASP A 183 -18.96 -31.12 -20.32
C ASP A 183 -18.74 -29.64 -19.92
N LEU A 184 -17.78 -29.39 -19.03
CA LEU A 184 -17.38 -28.03 -18.69
C LEU A 184 -16.79 -27.28 -19.89
N LEU A 185 -15.92 -27.92 -20.69
CA LEU A 185 -15.37 -27.33 -21.91
C LEU A 185 -16.46 -26.98 -22.93
N ARG A 186 -17.54 -27.79 -23.03
CA ARG A 186 -18.71 -27.47 -23.88
C ARG A 186 -19.43 -26.21 -23.42
N GLU A 187 -19.48 -25.93 -22.12
CA GLU A 187 -20.03 -24.69 -21.63
C GLU A 187 -19.10 -23.49 -21.94
N ILE A 188 -17.80 -23.65 -21.74
CA ILE A 188 -16.80 -22.58 -21.97
C ILE A 188 -16.68 -22.21 -23.44
N ARG A 189 -16.83 -23.17 -24.37
CA ARG A 189 -16.75 -22.91 -25.82
C ARG A 189 -17.79 -21.93 -26.33
N LYS A 190 -18.85 -21.67 -25.55
CA LYS A 190 -19.86 -20.65 -25.89
C LYS A 190 -19.29 -19.22 -25.85
N TYR A 191 -18.18 -19.02 -25.11
CA TYR A 191 -17.55 -17.73 -24.87
C TYR A 191 -16.16 -17.61 -25.48
N SER A 192 -15.50 -18.76 -25.77
CA SER A 192 -14.08 -18.80 -26.15
C SER A 192 -13.79 -19.93 -27.11
N GLN A 193 -12.82 -19.70 -28.00
CA GLN A 193 -12.21 -20.78 -28.79
C GLN A 193 -11.24 -21.55 -27.91
N ILE A 194 -11.43 -22.89 -27.78
CA ILE A 194 -10.59 -23.73 -26.96
C ILE A 194 -9.62 -24.51 -27.85
N ILE A 195 -8.35 -24.49 -27.46
CA ILE A 195 -7.28 -25.33 -28.01
C ILE A 195 -6.82 -26.25 -26.88
N LEU A 196 -7.08 -27.55 -27.02
CA LEU A 196 -6.71 -28.57 -26.02
C LEU A 196 -5.60 -29.44 -26.61
N VAL A 197 -4.48 -29.53 -25.91
CA VAL A 197 -3.40 -30.49 -26.15
C VAL A 197 -3.52 -31.57 -25.09
N THR A 198 -3.67 -32.82 -25.51
CA THR A 198 -3.87 -33.93 -24.60
C THR A 198 -3.36 -35.22 -25.20
N HIS A 199 -2.86 -36.12 -24.37
CA HIS A 199 -2.54 -37.52 -24.74
C HIS A 199 -3.76 -38.46 -24.66
N ASN A 200 -4.86 -37.98 -24.14
CA ASN A 200 -6.08 -38.74 -24.02
C ASN A 200 -6.80 -38.84 -25.37
N ARG A 201 -7.20 -40.05 -25.78
CA ARG A 201 -7.82 -40.33 -27.09
C ARG A 201 -9.36 -40.24 -27.08
N ARG A 202 -9.95 -39.81 -25.99
CA ARG A 202 -11.42 -39.66 -25.87
C ARG A 202 -11.91 -38.27 -26.14
#